data_a3ba1cf581a35cbc6b9cc844dd1c738c
#
_entry.id   a3ba1cf581a35cbc6b9cc844dd1c738c
#
_cell.length_a   1.000
_cell.length_b   1.000
_cell.length_c   1.000
_cell.angle_alpha   90.00
_cell.angle_beta   90.00
_cell.angle_gamma   90.00
#
_symmetry.space_group_name_H-M   'P 1'
#
loop_
_entity.id
_entity.type
_entity.pdbx_description
1 polymer ?
#
loop_
_entity_poly.entity_id
_entity_poly.type
_entity_poly.pdbx_seq_one_letter_code
_entity_poly.pdbx_strand_id
1 'polypeptide(L)'
;MGGATESVVSVRRAQHVAAIVAGLIATVAFARPAHAHPLHSTITEVTEDRARGVVRATIRVFADDFGTAVSHSVRGRALPAGPQWDVAALAYVTSVFGFTDRAGRALQMHSCGTRRTSDLRWICVEAPSAGGLAPLKVRNAMLCDLFDDQVNVIQGAIAGARRSVLFTKGDRAKALT
;
A
#
# COMPACT_ATOMS: atom_id res chain seq x y z
N MET A 1 -9.79 76.58 -7.83
CA MET A 1 -9.61 75.85 -6.55
C MET A 1 -10.12 74.45 -6.71
N GLY A 2 -9.31 73.48 -7.27
CA GLY A 2 -9.77 72.16 -7.62
C GLY A 2 -8.68 71.06 -7.51
N GLY A 3 -7.55 71.32 -6.84
CA GLY A 3 -6.41 70.37 -6.86
C GLY A 3 -6.18 69.52 -5.60
N ALA A 4 -6.87 69.81 -4.49
CA ALA A 4 -6.51 69.12 -3.22
C ALA A 4 -7.36 67.90 -2.90
N THR A 5 -8.49 67.70 -3.51
CA THR A 5 -9.38 66.55 -3.22
C THR A 5 -9.02 65.28 -4.02
N GLU A 6 -8.48 65.40 -5.22
CA GLU A 6 -8.09 64.21 -6.04
C GLU A 6 -6.86 63.49 -5.49
N SER A 7 -5.90 64.20 -4.92
CA SER A 7 -4.69 63.58 -4.34
C SER A 7 -4.99 62.77 -3.07
N VAL A 8 -5.94 63.16 -2.24
CA VAL A 8 -6.31 62.47 -1.01
C VAL A 8 -7.05 61.14 -1.30
N VAL A 9 -7.90 61.11 -2.32
CA VAL A 9 -8.63 59.92 -2.75
C VAL A 9 -7.68 58.85 -3.35
N SER A 10 -6.68 59.31 -4.12
CA SER A 10 -5.67 58.45 -4.73
C SER A 10 -4.79 57.78 -3.66
N VAL A 11 -4.33 58.50 -2.66
CA VAL A 11 -3.51 57.98 -1.56
C VAL A 11 -4.29 56.94 -0.72
N ARG A 12 -5.54 57.23 -0.39
CA ARG A 12 -6.39 56.26 0.36
C ARG A 12 -6.62 54.96 -0.42
N ARG A 13 -6.87 55.03 -1.73
CA ARG A 13 -7.00 53.82 -2.57
C ARG A 13 -5.71 52.98 -2.62
N ALA A 14 -4.55 53.64 -2.73
CA ALA A 14 -3.25 52.97 -2.72
C ALA A 14 -2.99 52.26 -1.37
N GLN A 15 -3.37 52.91 -0.24
CA GLN A 15 -3.24 52.30 1.09
C GLN A 15 -4.15 51.06 1.28
N HIS A 16 -5.39 51.10 0.78
CA HIS A 16 -6.29 49.94 0.85
C HIS A 16 -5.81 48.79 -0.01
N VAL A 17 -5.30 49.04 -1.20
CA VAL A 17 -4.72 47.99 -2.07
C VAL A 17 -3.47 47.38 -1.42
N ALA A 18 -2.59 48.19 -0.84
CA ALA A 18 -1.41 47.69 -0.14
C ALA A 18 -1.77 46.84 1.09
N ALA A 19 -2.80 47.23 1.85
CA ALA A 19 -3.27 46.46 2.99
C ALA A 19 -3.90 45.10 2.59
N ILE A 20 -4.65 45.09 1.48
CA ILE A 20 -5.22 43.80 0.94
C ILE A 20 -4.13 42.90 0.44
N VAL A 21 -3.14 43.41 -0.28
CA VAL A 21 -2.01 42.62 -0.78
C VAL A 21 -1.16 42.07 0.38
N ALA A 22 -0.88 42.90 1.39
CA ALA A 22 -0.17 42.45 2.59
C ALA A 22 -0.94 41.38 3.36
N GLY A 23 -2.27 41.50 3.47
CA GLY A 23 -3.14 40.49 4.09
C GLY A 23 -3.14 39.15 3.33
N LEU A 24 -3.18 39.20 2.00
CA LEU A 24 -3.11 38.00 1.15
C LEU A 24 -1.73 37.29 1.25
N ILE A 25 -0.65 38.06 1.28
CA ILE A 25 0.71 37.49 1.45
C ILE A 25 0.85 36.86 2.83
N ALA A 26 0.31 37.47 3.89
CA ALA A 26 0.35 36.93 5.23
C ALA A 26 -0.42 35.60 5.35
N THR A 27 -1.57 35.43 4.67
CA THR A 27 -2.33 34.17 4.69
C THR A 27 -1.61 33.02 3.99
N VAL A 28 -0.85 33.29 2.95
CA VAL A 28 -0.05 32.26 2.24
C VAL A 28 1.16 31.84 3.08
N ALA A 29 1.77 32.77 3.83
CA ALA A 29 2.94 32.49 4.68
C ALA A 29 2.63 31.57 5.88
N PHE A 30 1.37 31.48 6.30
CA PHE A 30 0.92 30.61 7.39
C PHE A 30 0.30 29.29 6.94
N ALA A 31 0.25 29.03 5.62
CA ALA A 31 -0.15 27.72 5.11
C ALA A 31 0.91 26.68 5.52
N ARG A 32 0.65 25.97 6.63
CA ARG A 32 1.46 24.81 7.01
C ARG A 32 1.34 23.78 5.91
N PRO A 33 2.45 23.18 5.43
CA PRO A 33 2.36 22.05 4.54
C PRO A 33 1.51 20.97 5.26
N ALA A 34 0.39 20.62 4.68
CA ALA A 34 -0.35 19.44 5.12
C ALA A 34 0.57 18.26 4.86
N HIS A 35 1.16 17.71 5.91
CA HIS A 35 1.84 16.42 5.82
C HIS A 35 0.76 15.39 5.51
N ALA A 36 0.62 15.05 4.23
CA ALA A 36 -0.09 13.83 3.87
C ALA A 36 0.71 12.69 4.51
N HIS A 37 0.14 12.02 5.51
CA HIS A 37 0.73 10.80 6.03
C HIS A 37 0.91 9.85 4.85
N PRO A 38 2.11 9.27 4.64
CA PRO A 38 2.29 8.27 3.62
C PRO A 38 1.28 7.14 3.89
N LEU A 39 0.43 6.85 2.92
CA LEU A 39 -0.53 5.75 3.04
C LEU A 39 0.23 4.43 2.92
N HIS A 40 0.39 3.72 4.02
CA HIS A 40 0.99 2.39 4.01
C HIS A 40 0.01 1.41 3.38
N SER A 41 0.33 0.93 2.18
CA SER A 41 -0.58 0.04 1.46
C SER A 41 0.13 -1.00 0.61
N THR A 42 -0.50 -2.17 0.49
CA THR A 42 -0.14 -3.17 -0.51
C THR A 42 -1.33 -3.47 -1.41
N ILE A 43 -1.02 -3.84 -2.65
CA ILE A 43 -2.03 -4.34 -3.58
C ILE A 43 -1.61 -5.74 -4.02
N THR A 44 -2.50 -6.70 -3.83
CA THR A 44 -2.29 -8.09 -4.22
C THR A 44 -3.28 -8.46 -5.30
N GLU A 45 -2.80 -8.88 -6.45
CA GLU A 45 -3.62 -9.48 -7.49
C GLU A 45 -3.60 -11.01 -7.31
N VAL A 46 -4.79 -11.62 -7.23
CA VAL A 46 -4.93 -13.08 -7.17
C VAL A 46 -5.54 -13.60 -8.47
N THR A 47 -4.93 -14.66 -9.00
CA THR A 47 -5.35 -15.32 -10.23
C THR A 47 -5.39 -16.84 -10.03
N GLU A 48 -6.16 -17.53 -10.86
CA GLU A 48 -6.15 -18.99 -10.91
C GLU A 48 -5.63 -19.47 -12.26
N ASP A 49 -4.74 -20.46 -12.23
CA ASP A 49 -4.31 -21.21 -13.39
C ASP A 49 -4.93 -22.61 -13.29
N ARG A 50 -6.07 -22.76 -13.94
CA ARG A 50 -6.84 -24.02 -13.88
C ARG A 50 -6.14 -25.17 -14.55
N ALA A 51 -5.35 -24.90 -15.58
CA ALA A 51 -4.60 -25.93 -16.30
C ALA A 51 -3.51 -26.56 -15.42
N ARG A 52 -2.87 -25.73 -14.57
CA ARG A 52 -1.86 -26.18 -13.61
C ARG A 52 -2.44 -26.55 -12.24
N GLY A 53 -3.72 -26.25 -11.97
CA GLY A 53 -4.34 -26.46 -10.67
C GLY A 53 -3.71 -25.61 -9.56
N VAL A 54 -3.31 -24.38 -9.86
CA VAL A 54 -2.68 -23.49 -8.88
C VAL A 54 -3.42 -22.15 -8.80
N VAL A 55 -3.35 -21.54 -7.62
CA VAL A 55 -3.69 -20.14 -7.41
C VAL A 55 -2.41 -19.35 -7.19
N ARG A 56 -2.37 -18.13 -7.72
CA ARG A 56 -1.20 -17.24 -7.67
C ARG A 56 -1.59 -15.92 -7.05
N ALA A 57 -0.70 -15.37 -6.23
CA ALA A 57 -0.80 -14.01 -5.73
C ALA A 57 0.44 -13.21 -6.17
N THR A 58 0.20 -12.05 -6.77
CA THR A 58 1.24 -11.06 -7.08
C THR A 58 1.06 -9.87 -6.15
N ILE A 59 1.93 -9.74 -5.18
CA ILE A 59 1.91 -8.71 -4.14
C ILE A 59 2.77 -7.54 -4.59
N ARG A 60 2.19 -6.36 -4.68
CA ARG A 60 2.89 -5.09 -4.92
C ARG A 60 3.04 -4.34 -3.61
N VAL A 61 4.27 -4.00 -3.26
CA VAL A 61 4.64 -3.35 -2.01
C VAL A 61 5.77 -2.34 -2.24
N PHE A 62 5.87 -1.31 -1.39
CA PHE A 62 7.03 -0.42 -1.40
C PHE A 62 8.28 -1.19 -1.01
N ALA A 63 9.36 -0.98 -1.77
CA ALA A 63 10.57 -1.81 -1.66
C ALA A 63 11.29 -1.63 -0.32
N ASP A 64 11.28 -0.41 0.22
CA ASP A 64 11.97 -0.08 1.47
C ASP A 64 11.17 -0.59 2.68
N ASP A 65 9.83 -0.45 2.68
CA ASP A 65 8.96 -1.00 3.73
C ASP A 65 9.07 -2.52 3.79
N PHE A 66 9.07 -3.17 2.63
CA PHE A 66 9.25 -4.61 2.57
C PHE A 66 10.63 -5.06 3.04
N GLY A 67 11.68 -4.30 2.68
CA GLY A 67 13.04 -4.53 3.17
C GLY A 67 13.12 -4.45 4.69
N THR A 68 12.48 -3.43 5.27
CA THR A 68 12.37 -3.22 6.72
C THR A 68 11.64 -4.39 7.40
N ALA A 69 10.50 -4.83 6.84
CA ALA A 69 9.74 -5.95 7.38
C ALA A 69 10.52 -7.28 7.36
N VAL A 70 11.21 -7.57 6.25
CA VAL A 70 12.06 -8.76 6.16
C VAL A 70 13.19 -8.70 7.19
N SER A 71 13.87 -7.57 7.32
CA SER A 71 14.93 -7.37 8.32
C SER A 71 14.39 -7.54 9.76
N HIS A 72 13.23 -6.98 10.05
CA HIS A 72 12.57 -7.13 11.34
C HIS A 72 12.24 -8.59 11.65
N SER A 73 11.74 -9.34 10.67
CA SER A 73 11.38 -10.76 10.82
C SER A 73 12.57 -11.65 11.18
N VAL A 74 13.78 -11.26 10.79
CA VAL A 74 15.05 -11.95 11.14
C VAL A 74 15.80 -11.27 12.29
N ARG A 75 15.09 -10.57 13.17
CA ARG A 75 15.61 -9.88 14.36
C ARG A 75 16.68 -8.83 14.04
N GLY A 76 16.47 -8.05 12.98
CA GLY A 76 17.38 -6.97 12.57
C GLY A 76 18.68 -7.43 11.92
N ARG A 77 18.83 -8.73 11.65
CA ARG A 77 20.03 -9.23 10.96
C ARG A 77 20.09 -8.67 9.54
N ALA A 78 21.17 -8.00 9.20
CA ALA A 78 21.43 -7.56 7.85
C ALA A 78 21.61 -8.78 6.94
N LEU A 79 20.78 -8.89 5.91
CA LEU A 79 20.88 -9.93 4.90
C LEU A 79 21.32 -9.28 3.58
N PRO A 80 22.48 -9.68 3.02
CA PRO A 80 22.85 -9.21 1.69
C PRO A 80 21.85 -9.71 0.65
N ALA A 81 21.72 -8.97 -0.45
CA ALA A 81 20.91 -9.42 -1.58
C ALA A 81 21.39 -10.80 -2.07
N GLY A 82 20.45 -11.68 -2.37
CA GLY A 82 20.73 -13.03 -2.84
C GLY A 82 19.89 -14.10 -2.16
N PRO A 83 20.27 -15.37 -2.29
CA PRO A 83 19.43 -16.52 -1.88
C PRO A 83 18.96 -16.48 -0.42
N GLN A 84 19.81 -16.02 0.50
CA GLN A 84 19.43 -15.93 1.92
C GLN A 84 18.35 -14.87 2.16
N TRP A 85 18.44 -13.74 1.44
CA TRP A 85 17.42 -12.73 1.49
C TRP A 85 16.10 -13.22 0.89
N ASP A 86 16.16 -13.94 -0.23
CA ASP A 86 14.97 -14.49 -0.90
C ASP A 86 14.24 -15.51 0.00
N VAL A 87 14.98 -16.37 0.70
CA VAL A 87 14.42 -17.30 1.69
C VAL A 87 13.75 -16.55 2.84
N ALA A 88 14.39 -15.52 3.40
CA ALA A 88 13.82 -14.73 4.48
C ALA A 88 12.58 -13.94 4.02
N ALA A 89 12.63 -13.39 2.81
CA ALA A 89 11.51 -12.69 2.20
C ALA A 89 10.30 -13.61 2.00
N LEU A 90 10.50 -14.81 1.48
CA LEU A 90 9.43 -15.80 1.34
C LEU A 90 8.88 -16.23 2.71
N ALA A 91 9.75 -16.47 3.69
CA ALA A 91 9.35 -16.82 5.05
C ALA A 91 8.49 -15.72 5.68
N TYR A 92 8.89 -14.46 5.54
CA TYR A 92 8.08 -13.31 5.99
C TYR A 92 6.71 -13.31 5.29
N VAL A 93 6.68 -13.35 3.97
CA VAL A 93 5.42 -13.34 3.21
C VAL A 93 4.49 -14.45 3.68
N THR A 94 4.97 -15.69 3.77
CA THR A 94 4.14 -16.84 4.16
C THR A 94 3.68 -16.80 5.61
N SER A 95 4.37 -16.04 6.47
CA SER A 95 3.94 -15.83 7.86
C SER A 95 2.76 -14.85 7.99
N VAL A 96 2.62 -13.89 7.07
CA VAL A 96 1.63 -12.80 7.14
C VAL A 96 0.55 -12.86 6.04
N PHE A 97 0.82 -13.56 4.95
CA PHE A 97 -0.09 -13.77 3.81
C PHE A 97 -0.32 -15.27 3.57
N GLY A 98 -1.54 -15.66 3.21
CA GLY A 98 -1.79 -17.06 2.89
C GLY A 98 -3.23 -17.36 2.51
N PHE A 99 -3.39 -18.53 1.89
CA PHE A 99 -4.67 -19.12 1.56
C PHE A 99 -5.00 -20.27 2.51
N THR A 100 -6.28 -20.43 2.83
CA THR A 100 -6.82 -21.58 3.55
C THR A 100 -7.95 -22.23 2.76
N ASP A 101 -8.02 -23.56 2.79
CA ASP A 101 -9.11 -24.30 2.18
C ASP A 101 -10.40 -24.25 3.01
N ARG A 102 -11.47 -24.89 2.53
CA ARG A 102 -12.76 -24.98 3.25
C ARG A 102 -12.67 -25.67 4.61
N ALA A 103 -11.69 -26.54 4.79
CA ALA A 103 -11.45 -27.22 6.06
C ALA A 103 -10.58 -26.37 7.03
N GLY A 104 -10.20 -25.14 6.63
CA GLY A 104 -9.34 -24.28 7.43
C GLY A 104 -7.86 -24.61 7.37
N ARG A 105 -7.42 -25.52 6.51
CA ARG A 105 -6.02 -25.90 6.37
C ARG A 105 -5.30 -24.87 5.50
N ALA A 106 -4.13 -24.41 5.98
CA ALA A 106 -3.28 -23.53 5.20
C ALA A 106 -2.72 -24.25 3.97
N LEU A 107 -2.75 -23.57 2.82
CA LEU A 107 -2.09 -24.05 1.62
C LEU A 107 -0.59 -23.74 1.69
N GLN A 108 0.23 -24.71 1.28
CA GLN A 108 1.67 -24.50 1.18
C GLN A 108 1.97 -23.63 -0.02
N MET A 109 2.63 -22.48 0.22
CA MET A 109 2.97 -21.52 -0.83
C MET A 109 4.44 -21.65 -1.23
N HIS A 110 4.71 -21.43 -2.51
CA HIS A 110 6.02 -21.39 -3.11
C HIS A 110 6.25 -20.08 -3.84
N SER A 111 7.50 -19.62 -3.91
CA SER A 111 7.84 -18.44 -4.70
C SER A 111 7.72 -18.76 -6.19
N CYS A 112 7.06 -17.88 -6.95
CA CYS A 112 7.06 -17.90 -8.42
C CYS A 112 7.83 -16.73 -9.02
N GLY A 113 8.63 -16.05 -8.21
CA GLY A 113 9.55 -15.00 -8.64
C GLY A 113 9.34 -13.68 -7.93
N THR A 114 10.30 -12.80 -8.10
CA THR A 114 10.24 -11.42 -7.62
C THR A 114 10.74 -10.47 -8.70
N ARG A 115 10.18 -9.26 -8.73
CA ARG A 115 10.65 -8.17 -9.59
C ARG A 115 10.75 -6.89 -8.76
N ARG A 116 11.78 -6.09 -8.97
CA ARG A 116 11.97 -4.78 -8.34
C ARG A 116 12.11 -3.69 -9.40
N THR A 117 11.51 -2.55 -9.13
CA THR A 117 11.86 -1.25 -9.72
C THR A 117 12.49 -0.38 -8.65
N SER A 118 12.70 0.94 -8.89
CA SER A 118 13.25 1.85 -7.86
C SER A 118 12.51 1.72 -6.54
N ASP A 119 11.19 1.92 -6.55
CA ASP A 119 10.39 2.16 -5.35
C ASP A 119 9.46 0.99 -5.01
N LEU A 120 9.24 0.06 -5.94
CA LEU A 120 8.28 -1.02 -5.78
C LEU A 120 8.93 -2.39 -5.95
N ARG A 121 8.38 -3.35 -5.20
CA ARG A 121 8.67 -4.77 -5.36
C ARG A 121 7.37 -5.52 -5.66
N TRP A 122 7.44 -6.44 -6.62
CA TRP A 122 6.40 -7.42 -6.90
C TRP A 122 6.90 -8.78 -6.44
N ILE A 123 6.11 -9.43 -5.62
CA ILE A 123 6.43 -10.73 -5.04
C ILE A 123 5.36 -11.70 -5.53
N CYS A 124 5.78 -12.72 -6.25
CA CYS A 124 4.91 -13.78 -6.73
C CYS A 124 4.99 -14.98 -5.80
N VAL A 125 3.83 -15.42 -5.31
CA VAL A 125 3.68 -16.71 -4.61
C VAL A 125 2.54 -17.49 -5.23
N GLU A 126 2.68 -18.83 -5.28
CA GLU A 126 1.64 -19.72 -5.77
C GLU A 126 1.44 -20.90 -4.82
N ALA A 127 0.22 -21.44 -4.83
CA ALA A 127 -0.15 -22.61 -4.04
C ALA A 127 -1.02 -23.57 -4.85
N PRO A 128 -0.92 -24.89 -4.65
CA PRO A 128 -1.82 -25.87 -5.26
C PRO A 128 -3.27 -25.63 -4.82
N SER A 129 -4.19 -25.55 -5.79
CA SER A 129 -5.63 -25.44 -5.54
C SER A 129 -6.42 -25.92 -6.77
N ALA A 130 -6.76 -27.19 -6.80
CA ALA A 130 -7.56 -27.77 -7.88
C ALA A 130 -8.97 -27.15 -8.01
N GLY A 131 -9.51 -26.57 -6.92
CA GLY A 131 -10.80 -25.86 -6.91
C GLY A 131 -10.72 -24.37 -7.28
N GLY A 132 -9.53 -23.87 -7.65
CA GLY A 132 -9.30 -22.45 -7.93
C GLY A 132 -9.44 -21.55 -6.71
N LEU A 133 -9.83 -20.28 -6.92
CA LEU A 133 -9.96 -19.27 -5.87
C LEU A 133 -11.27 -19.34 -5.08
N ALA A 134 -12.36 -19.77 -5.71
CA ALA A 134 -13.71 -19.71 -5.12
C ALA A 134 -13.87 -20.41 -3.75
N PRO A 135 -13.24 -21.58 -3.47
CA PRO A 135 -13.37 -22.23 -2.17
C PRO A 135 -12.43 -21.68 -1.10
N LEU A 136 -11.54 -20.75 -1.43
CA LEU A 136 -10.48 -20.32 -0.54
C LEU A 136 -10.88 -19.10 0.30
N LYS A 137 -10.33 -19.05 1.50
CA LYS A 137 -10.18 -17.83 2.27
C LYS A 137 -8.74 -17.34 2.14
N VAL A 138 -8.57 -16.04 2.18
CA VAL A 138 -7.25 -15.41 2.14
C VAL A 138 -7.04 -14.57 3.39
N ARG A 139 -5.82 -14.57 3.91
CA ARG A 139 -5.34 -13.67 4.96
C ARG A 139 -4.27 -12.77 4.38
N ASN A 140 -4.33 -11.49 4.70
CA ASN A 140 -3.28 -10.54 4.34
C ASN A 140 -3.02 -9.57 5.50
N ALA A 141 -1.93 -9.80 6.22
CA ALA A 141 -1.42 -8.94 7.29
C ALA A 141 -0.04 -8.37 6.93
N MET A 142 0.25 -8.21 5.63
CA MET A 142 1.51 -7.63 5.16
C MET A 142 1.74 -6.28 5.85
N LEU A 143 2.94 -6.08 6.40
CA LEU A 143 3.40 -4.85 7.04
C LEU A 143 2.58 -4.37 8.26
N CYS A 144 1.55 -5.11 8.70
CA CYS A 144 0.76 -4.76 9.88
C CYS A 144 1.54 -4.87 11.21
N ASP A 145 2.69 -5.49 11.20
CA ASP A 145 3.65 -5.54 12.30
C ASP A 145 4.49 -4.26 12.43
N LEU A 146 4.60 -3.49 11.35
CA LEU A 146 5.35 -2.23 11.30
C LEU A 146 4.44 -0.99 11.37
N PHE A 147 3.26 -1.05 10.74
CA PHE A 147 2.38 0.10 10.56
C PHE A 147 0.97 -0.21 11.06
N ASP A 148 0.48 0.60 11.99
CA ASP A 148 -0.87 0.44 12.56
C ASP A 148 -1.97 0.86 11.58
N ASP A 149 -1.64 1.75 10.65
CA ASP A 149 -2.51 2.28 9.59
C ASP A 149 -2.41 1.52 8.25
N GLN A 150 -1.74 0.35 8.26
CA GLN A 150 -1.56 -0.47 7.07
C GLN A 150 -2.89 -0.91 6.46
N VAL A 151 -3.02 -0.69 5.15
CA VAL A 151 -4.16 -1.16 4.34
C VAL A 151 -3.66 -2.12 3.26
N ASN A 152 -4.20 -3.33 3.27
CA ASN A 152 -3.87 -4.35 2.29
C ASN A 152 -5.08 -4.66 1.42
N VAL A 153 -4.98 -4.45 0.11
CA VAL A 153 -6.05 -4.74 -0.84
C VAL A 153 -5.72 -6.00 -1.63
N ILE A 154 -6.64 -6.94 -1.64
CA ILE A 154 -6.59 -8.11 -2.53
C ILE A 154 -7.66 -7.96 -3.59
N GLN A 155 -7.31 -8.16 -4.84
CA GLN A 155 -8.23 -8.13 -5.97
C GLN A 155 -8.01 -9.33 -6.88
N GLY A 156 -9.09 -9.80 -7.51
CA GLY A 156 -9.03 -10.93 -8.46
C GLY A 156 -10.35 -11.14 -9.18
N ALA A 157 -10.33 -12.01 -10.18
CA ALA A 157 -11.52 -12.46 -10.89
C ALA A 157 -11.95 -13.83 -10.36
N ILE A 158 -13.14 -13.91 -9.78
CA ILE A 158 -13.71 -15.15 -9.27
C ILE A 158 -15.02 -15.41 -9.99
N ALA A 159 -15.14 -16.55 -10.61
CA ALA A 159 -16.29 -16.91 -11.46
C ALA A 159 -16.65 -15.82 -12.48
N GLY A 160 -15.64 -15.17 -13.07
CA GLY A 160 -15.80 -14.12 -14.07
C GLY A 160 -16.13 -12.74 -13.51
N ALA A 161 -16.37 -12.59 -12.21
CA ALA A 161 -16.64 -11.29 -11.58
C ALA A 161 -15.39 -10.74 -10.87
N ARG A 162 -15.10 -9.47 -11.04
CA ARG A 162 -14.05 -8.77 -10.30
C ARG A 162 -14.46 -8.62 -8.83
N ARG A 163 -13.58 -9.03 -7.94
CA ARG A 163 -13.75 -8.93 -6.49
C ARG A 163 -12.57 -8.20 -5.87
N SER A 164 -12.84 -7.46 -4.79
CA SER A 164 -11.82 -6.78 -4.01
C SER A 164 -12.13 -6.92 -2.52
N VAL A 165 -11.12 -7.25 -1.74
CA VAL A 165 -11.23 -7.41 -0.29
C VAL A 165 -10.12 -6.62 0.37
N LEU A 166 -10.48 -5.82 1.36
CA LEU A 166 -9.58 -4.99 2.13
C LEU A 166 -9.25 -5.67 3.46
N PHE A 167 -8.00 -5.55 3.88
CA PHE A 167 -7.49 -6.02 5.17
C PHE A 167 -6.77 -4.90 5.90
N THR A 168 -6.98 -4.85 7.21
CA THR A 168 -6.28 -3.99 8.15
C THR A 168 -5.71 -4.82 9.29
N LYS A 169 -4.99 -4.20 10.20
CA LYS A 169 -4.43 -4.86 11.38
C LYS A 169 -5.50 -5.59 12.19
N GLY A 170 -5.26 -6.84 12.54
CA GLY A 170 -6.17 -7.68 13.32
C GLY A 170 -7.24 -8.42 12.52
N ASP A 171 -7.35 -8.18 11.21
CA ASP A 171 -8.31 -8.90 10.37
C ASP A 171 -8.00 -10.39 10.26
N ARG A 172 -9.08 -11.19 10.28
CA ARG A 172 -9.03 -12.64 10.04
C ARG A 172 -9.09 -12.94 8.56
N ALA A 173 -8.86 -14.21 8.20
CA ALA A 173 -9.02 -14.67 6.82
C ALA A 173 -10.44 -14.43 6.31
N LYS A 174 -10.57 -13.87 5.11
CA LYS A 174 -11.83 -13.52 4.44
C LYS A 174 -11.98 -14.34 3.15
N ALA A 175 -13.21 -14.65 2.76
CA ALA A 175 -13.50 -15.20 1.43
C ALA A 175 -13.37 -14.07 0.39
N LEU A 176 -13.03 -14.45 -0.84
CA LEU A 176 -12.98 -13.53 -1.99
C LEU A 176 -14.34 -13.42 -2.70
N THR A 177 -15.43 -13.47 -1.96
CA THR A 177 -16.83 -13.48 -2.50
C THR A 177 -17.42 -12.09 -2.58
#